data_21f73853f83649d65e17fad11b765c6d
#
_entry.id   21f73853f83649d65e17fad11b765c6d
#
_cell.length_a   1.000
_cell.length_b   1.000
_cell.length_c   1.000
_cell.angle_alpha   90.00
_cell.angle_beta   90.00
_cell.angle_gamma   90.00
#
_symmetry.space_group_name_H-M   'P 1'
#
loop_
_entity.id
_entity.type
_entity.pdbx_description
1 polymer ?
#
loop_
_entity_poly.entity_id
_entity_poly.type
_entity_poly.pdbx_seq_one_letter_code
_entity_poly.pdbx_strand_id
1 'polypeptide(L)'
;MIAARIEESPAKVHRYLVSLMEGGLVGQDAATQQYFLGLETLLLGLAAMRQADPIRLAEASLIRLREALEVTCFVAVMGNKGPTIVRFEEPGLPVTVNVRVGSVLSMLWSATGQVLLATLDENAVRALAEAELAAATAEQRALLHADDPIGALQRSVQAAGCAVVRDTNLRGISAISAPIYNYAGRTCAVLTALGATGGFDPSADGRVGQAVRVEAQAISRLLGDT
;
A
#
# COMPACT_ATOMS: atom_id res chain seq x y z
N MET A 1 16.00 -31.07 -14.01
CA MET A 1 15.34 -29.76 -14.22
C MET A 1 15.73 -28.70 -13.17
N ILE A 2 15.73 -28.98 -11.84
CA ILE A 2 16.15 -28.02 -10.80
C ILE A 2 17.60 -27.58 -10.98
N ALA A 3 18.54 -28.56 -11.14
CA ALA A 3 19.98 -28.32 -11.28
C ALA A 3 20.32 -27.35 -12.43
N ALA A 4 19.66 -27.51 -13.59
CA ALA A 4 19.85 -26.64 -14.74
C ALA A 4 19.33 -25.18 -14.48
N ARG A 5 18.29 -25.03 -13.64
CA ARG A 5 17.72 -23.73 -13.35
C ARG A 5 18.55 -22.89 -12.38
N ILE A 6 19.32 -23.55 -11.52
CA ILE A 6 20.21 -22.89 -10.54
C ILE A 6 21.69 -23.00 -10.93
N GLU A 7 21.98 -23.48 -12.13
CA GLU A 7 23.34 -23.64 -12.72
C GLU A 7 24.30 -24.45 -11.84
N GLU A 8 23.78 -25.53 -11.22
CA GLU A 8 24.55 -26.38 -10.31
C GLU A 8 24.59 -27.84 -10.78
N SER A 9 25.57 -28.62 -10.29
CA SER A 9 25.67 -30.04 -10.62
C SER A 9 24.53 -30.84 -9.99
N PRO A 10 23.95 -31.84 -10.68
CA PRO A 10 22.88 -32.69 -10.14
C PRO A 10 23.23 -33.33 -8.79
N ALA A 11 24.47 -33.74 -8.60
CA ALA A 11 24.93 -34.36 -7.35
C ALA A 11 24.92 -33.36 -6.18
N LYS A 12 25.27 -32.10 -6.42
CA LYS A 12 25.23 -31.06 -5.39
C LYS A 12 23.79 -30.71 -5.02
N VAL A 13 22.93 -30.57 -6.03
CA VAL A 13 21.49 -30.31 -5.84
C VAL A 13 20.83 -31.44 -5.06
N HIS A 14 21.15 -32.69 -5.38
CA HIS A 14 20.61 -33.86 -4.66
C HIS A 14 20.96 -33.81 -3.17
N ARG A 15 22.21 -33.51 -2.81
CA ARG A 15 22.62 -33.38 -1.40
C ARG A 15 21.84 -32.29 -0.65
N TYR A 16 21.60 -31.14 -1.29
CA TYR A 16 20.79 -30.08 -0.69
C TYR A 16 19.35 -30.54 -0.50
N LEU A 17 18.76 -31.20 -1.49
CA LEU A 17 17.40 -31.73 -1.39
C LEU A 17 17.24 -32.76 -0.28
N VAL A 18 18.23 -33.65 -0.09
CA VAL A 18 18.25 -34.61 1.03
C VAL A 18 18.20 -33.85 2.38
N SER A 19 19.10 -32.87 2.59
CA SER A 19 19.11 -32.10 3.83
C SER A 19 17.80 -31.32 4.05
N LEU A 20 17.20 -30.78 2.99
CA LEU A 20 15.90 -30.10 3.08
C LEU A 20 14.75 -31.08 3.40
N MET A 21 14.83 -32.32 2.91
CA MET A 21 13.87 -33.37 3.26
C MET A 21 14.02 -33.84 4.71
N GLU A 22 15.25 -33.99 5.20
CA GLU A 22 15.52 -34.28 6.62
C GLU A 22 14.94 -33.19 7.56
N GLY A 23 15.01 -31.93 7.13
CA GLY A 23 14.41 -30.80 7.83
C GLY A 23 12.91 -30.62 7.60
N GLY A 24 12.23 -31.50 6.84
CA GLY A 24 10.81 -31.39 6.52
C GLY A 24 10.42 -30.20 5.61
N LEU A 25 11.41 -29.47 5.07
CA LEU A 25 11.18 -28.32 4.19
C LEU A 25 10.75 -28.73 2.79
N VAL A 26 11.21 -29.90 2.33
CA VAL A 26 10.88 -30.48 1.02
C VAL A 26 10.40 -31.90 1.24
N GLY A 27 9.44 -32.34 0.45
CA GLY A 27 9.06 -33.75 0.31
C GLY A 27 9.32 -34.24 -1.11
N GLN A 28 9.38 -35.55 -1.29
CA GLN A 28 9.44 -36.19 -2.60
C GLN A 28 8.30 -37.19 -2.75
N ASP A 29 7.52 -37.05 -3.81
CA ASP A 29 6.48 -38.02 -4.15
C ASP A 29 7.07 -39.33 -4.60
N ALA A 30 6.69 -40.44 -3.97
CA ALA A 30 7.27 -41.75 -4.22
C ALA A 30 6.93 -42.32 -5.62
N ALA A 31 5.79 -41.93 -6.19
CA ALA A 31 5.33 -42.44 -7.48
C ALA A 31 5.91 -41.64 -8.65
N THR A 32 5.92 -40.30 -8.52
CA THR A 32 6.35 -39.40 -9.59
C THR A 32 7.79 -38.91 -9.46
N GLN A 33 8.42 -39.14 -8.32
CA GLN A 33 9.75 -38.65 -7.95
C GLN A 33 9.85 -37.09 -8.00
N GLN A 34 8.73 -36.39 -8.02
CA GLN A 34 8.70 -34.94 -8.00
C GLN A 34 8.86 -34.38 -6.58
N TYR A 35 9.58 -33.28 -6.46
CA TYR A 35 9.75 -32.57 -5.21
C TYR A 35 8.62 -31.60 -4.99
N PHE A 36 8.15 -31.47 -3.74
CA PHE A 36 7.16 -30.49 -3.30
C PHE A 36 7.60 -29.84 -1.99
N LEU A 37 7.01 -28.69 -1.65
CA LEU A 37 7.27 -28.00 -0.39
C LEU A 37 6.64 -28.76 0.78
N GLY A 38 7.44 -29.06 1.79
CA GLY A 38 7.02 -29.78 2.99
C GLY A 38 6.32 -28.88 4.01
N LEU A 39 5.79 -29.50 5.08
CA LEU A 39 5.06 -28.81 6.13
C LEU A 39 5.88 -27.71 6.82
N GLU A 40 7.18 -27.98 7.07
CA GLU A 40 8.05 -27.00 7.74
C GLU A 40 8.23 -25.72 6.89
N THR A 41 8.19 -25.80 5.58
CA THR A 41 8.18 -24.62 4.69
C THR A 41 6.91 -23.79 4.88
N LEU A 42 5.75 -24.44 5.05
CA LEU A 42 4.49 -23.73 5.36
C LEU A 42 4.58 -23.01 6.72
N LEU A 43 5.11 -23.71 7.75
CA LEU A 43 5.27 -23.13 9.08
C LEU A 43 6.24 -21.95 9.09
N LEU A 44 7.35 -22.03 8.36
CA LEU A 44 8.28 -20.92 8.17
C LEU A 44 7.62 -19.74 7.46
N GLY A 45 6.85 -19.99 6.40
CA GLY A 45 6.08 -18.95 5.70
C GLY A 45 5.09 -18.25 6.62
N LEU A 46 4.33 -19.00 7.41
CA LEU A 46 3.41 -18.45 8.40
C LEU A 46 4.12 -17.63 9.49
N ALA A 47 5.29 -18.07 9.94
CA ALA A 47 6.09 -17.30 10.91
C ALA A 47 6.59 -15.97 10.29
N ALA A 48 7.09 -16.02 9.05
CA ALA A 48 7.51 -14.82 8.32
C ALA A 48 6.37 -13.83 8.13
N MET A 49 5.18 -14.31 7.75
CA MET A 49 3.99 -13.47 7.60
C MET A 49 3.55 -12.78 8.90
N ARG A 50 3.69 -13.45 10.05
CA ARG A 50 3.39 -12.84 11.37
C ARG A 50 4.37 -11.74 11.75
N GLN A 51 5.59 -11.75 11.19
CA GLN A 51 6.62 -10.73 11.41
C GLN A 51 6.53 -9.57 10.42
N ALA A 52 5.79 -9.75 9.32
CA ALA A 52 5.61 -8.75 8.28
C ALA A 52 4.58 -7.69 8.74
N ASP A 53 5.08 -6.64 9.39
CA ASP A 53 4.30 -5.47 9.81
C ASP A 53 4.45 -4.35 8.78
N PRO A 54 3.41 -3.99 8.02
CA PRO A 54 3.47 -2.96 7.00
C PRO A 54 3.87 -1.60 7.55
N ILE A 55 3.49 -1.28 8.79
CA ILE A 55 3.80 0.00 9.43
C ILE A 55 5.30 0.09 9.71
N ARG A 56 5.88 -0.96 10.28
CA ARG A 56 7.31 -1.04 10.56
C ARG A 56 8.15 -1.04 9.28
N LEU A 57 7.72 -1.78 8.27
CA LEU A 57 8.42 -1.85 6.98
C LEU A 57 8.39 -0.52 6.22
N ALA A 58 7.36 0.30 6.43
CA ALA A 58 7.23 1.61 5.81
C ALA A 58 8.11 2.70 6.44
N GLU A 59 8.64 2.51 7.66
CA GLU A 59 9.44 3.55 8.36
C GLU A 59 10.61 4.05 7.52
N ALA A 60 11.41 3.14 6.97
CA ALA A 60 12.56 3.50 6.14
C ALA A 60 12.14 4.26 4.87
N SER A 61 11.01 3.90 4.27
CA SER A 61 10.45 4.57 3.09
C SER A 61 9.95 5.97 3.41
N LEU A 62 9.30 6.17 4.55
CA LEU A 62 8.85 7.49 5.00
C LEU A 62 10.04 8.43 5.23
N ILE A 63 11.10 7.95 5.88
CA ILE A 63 12.33 8.73 6.13
C ILE A 63 12.96 9.13 4.78
N ARG A 64 13.10 8.21 3.83
CA ARG A 64 13.65 8.51 2.49
C ARG A 64 12.81 9.56 1.75
N LEU A 65 11.48 9.43 1.77
CA LEU A 65 10.59 10.41 1.12
C LEU A 65 10.73 11.79 1.75
N ARG A 66 10.72 11.87 3.09
CA ARG A 66 10.90 13.13 3.81
C ARG A 66 12.23 13.80 3.46
N GLU A 67 13.35 13.06 3.46
CA GLU A 67 14.68 13.58 3.20
C GLU A 67 14.90 13.96 1.73
N ALA A 68 14.39 13.15 0.79
CA ALA A 68 14.59 13.38 -0.63
C ALA A 68 13.69 14.48 -1.23
N LEU A 69 12.50 14.67 -0.65
CA LEU A 69 11.46 15.52 -1.23
C LEU A 69 11.05 16.68 -0.34
N GLU A 70 11.48 16.70 0.93
CA GLU A 70 11.11 17.72 1.93
C GLU A 70 9.58 17.87 2.07
N VAL A 71 8.84 16.75 1.99
CA VAL A 71 7.38 16.69 2.10
C VAL A 71 6.94 15.97 3.35
N THR A 72 5.75 16.29 3.83
CA THR A 72 5.07 15.51 4.84
C THR A 72 4.59 14.20 4.24
N CYS A 73 4.89 13.08 4.87
CA CYS A 73 4.43 11.78 4.43
C CYS A 73 3.97 10.91 5.60
N PHE A 74 3.04 10.00 5.31
CA PHE A 74 2.49 9.13 6.34
C PHE A 74 1.98 7.81 5.74
N VAL A 75 1.78 6.84 6.63
CA VAL A 75 1.06 5.60 6.35
C VAL A 75 -0.27 5.63 7.10
N ALA A 76 -1.31 5.22 6.41
CA ALA A 76 -2.64 5.05 6.98
C ALA A 76 -3.17 3.65 6.68
N VAL A 77 -4.06 3.17 7.56
CA VAL A 77 -4.80 1.92 7.42
C VAL A 77 -6.30 2.18 7.48
N MET A 78 -7.10 1.25 6.99
CA MET A 78 -8.54 1.32 7.18
C MET A 78 -8.90 1.06 8.63
N GLY A 79 -9.49 2.04 9.29
CA GLY A 79 -10.04 1.93 10.64
C GLY A 79 -11.57 1.90 10.64
N ASN A 80 -12.18 1.71 11.81
CA ASN A 80 -13.64 1.60 11.96
C ASN A 80 -14.41 2.86 11.51
N LYS A 81 -13.74 4.03 11.55
CA LYS A 81 -14.33 5.33 11.22
C LYS A 81 -13.83 5.92 9.91
N GLY A 82 -12.98 5.18 9.20
CA GLY A 82 -12.33 5.63 7.97
C GLY A 82 -10.81 5.49 8.00
N PRO A 83 -10.12 5.99 6.97
CA PRO A 83 -8.68 5.95 6.86
C PRO A 83 -8.01 6.60 8.06
N THR A 84 -7.20 5.86 8.79
CA THR A 84 -6.57 6.32 10.04
C THR A 84 -5.06 6.36 9.90
N ILE A 85 -4.44 7.51 10.18
CA ILE A 85 -2.99 7.68 10.15
C ILE A 85 -2.36 6.90 11.30
N VAL A 86 -1.40 6.02 10.98
CA VAL A 86 -0.71 5.16 11.96
C VAL A 86 0.77 5.45 12.10
N ARG A 87 1.38 6.04 11.07
CA ARG A 87 2.77 6.52 11.10
C ARG A 87 2.89 7.80 10.30
N PHE A 88 3.71 8.74 10.79
CA PHE A 88 3.79 10.10 10.25
C PHE A 88 5.23 10.60 10.31
N GLU A 89 5.69 11.22 9.23
CA GLU A 89 6.98 11.90 9.13
C GLU A 89 6.78 13.27 8.49
N GLU A 90 7.36 14.31 9.11
CA GLU A 90 7.30 15.67 8.58
C GLU A 90 8.72 16.27 8.45
N PRO A 91 8.97 17.06 7.41
CA PRO A 91 10.17 17.87 7.35
C PRO A 91 10.10 18.98 8.42
N GLY A 92 11.24 19.42 8.91
CA GLY A 92 11.31 20.50 9.91
C GLY A 92 10.96 21.89 9.37
N LEU A 93 10.00 21.99 8.45
CA LEU A 93 9.55 23.22 7.82
C LEU A 93 8.43 23.91 8.61
N PRO A 94 8.29 25.24 8.53
CA PRO A 94 7.31 25.99 9.32
C PRO A 94 5.83 25.77 8.91
N VAL A 95 5.55 25.08 7.80
CA VAL A 95 4.19 24.77 7.36
C VAL A 95 3.79 23.40 7.90
N THR A 96 3.05 23.37 8.98
CA THR A 96 2.48 22.16 9.56
C THR A 96 1.06 21.96 9.06
N VAL A 97 0.82 20.79 8.48
CA VAL A 97 -0.55 20.32 8.21
C VAL A 97 -1.12 19.76 9.52
N ASN A 98 -2.33 20.15 9.89
CA ASN A 98 -2.95 19.75 11.15
C ASN A 98 -3.49 18.30 11.11
N VAL A 99 -2.62 17.34 10.75
CA VAL A 99 -2.88 15.90 10.84
C VAL A 99 -1.82 15.24 11.70
N ARG A 100 -2.19 14.19 12.44
CA ARG A 100 -1.32 13.47 13.39
C ARG A 100 -1.66 11.98 13.33
N VAL A 101 -0.80 11.16 13.92
CA VAL A 101 -1.12 9.77 14.20
C VAL A 101 -2.44 9.70 14.98
N GLY A 102 -3.35 8.83 14.53
CA GLY A 102 -4.72 8.72 15.02
C GLY A 102 -5.75 9.62 14.34
N SER A 103 -5.33 10.56 13.48
CA SER A 103 -6.28 11.34 12.66
C SER A 103 -7.02 10.41 11.69
N VAL A 104 -8.34 10.60 11.61
CA VAL A 104 -9.21 9.93 10.64
C VAL A 104 -9.42 10.86 9.45
N LEU A 105 -9.20 10.35 8.25
CA LEU A 105 -9.32 11.09 7.01
C LEU A 105 -10.64 10.76 6.31
N SER A 106 -11.08 11.65 5.43
CA SER A 106 -12.25 11.42 4.59
C SER A 106 -12.02 10.30 3.58
N MET A 107 -13.07 9.54 3.28
CA MET A 107 -13.10 8.53 2.21
C MET A 107 -13.11 9.15 0.81
N LEU A 108 -13.88 10.21 0.61
CA LEU A 108 -14.08 10.83 -0.70
C LEU A 108 -13.12 11.98 -0.98
N TRP A 109 -12.79 12.77 0.04
CA TRP A 109 -12.08 14.03 -0.15
C TRP A 109 -10.58 13.94 0.10
N SER A 110 -10.07 12.84 0.71
CA SER A 110 -8.63 12.60 0.86
C SER A 110 -8.11 11.61 -0.17
N ALA A 111 -6.87 11.80 -0.64
CA ALA A 111 -6.21 10.85 -1.54
C ALA A 111 -6.10 9.44 -0.91
N THR A 112 -5.82 9.38 0.38
CA THR A 112 -5.76 8.12 1.15
C THR A 112 -7.09 7.37 1.13
N GLY A 113 -8.20 8.08 1.37
CA GLY A 113 -9.54 7.50 1.33
C GLY A 113 -9.92 7.00 -0.05
N GLN A 114 -9.59 7.78 -1.09
CA GLN A 114 -9.85 7.40 -2.47
C GLN A 114 -9.11 6.11 -2.87
N VAL A 115 -7.88 5.92 -2.42
CA VAL A 115 -7.13 4.65 -2.62
C VAL A 115 -7.85 3.50 -1.93
N LEU A 116 -8.20 3.63 -0.64
CA LEU A 116 -8.89 2.57 0.10
C LEU A 116 -10.25 2.25 -0.51
N LEU A 117 -11.01 3.27 -0.92
CA LEU A 117 -12.31 3.09 -1.59
C LEU A 117 -12.18 2.34 -2.92
N ALA A 118 -11.09 2.55 -3.65
CA ALA A 118 -10.86 1.92 -4.95
C ALA A 118 -10.28 0.50 -4.87
N THR A 119 -9.66 0.14 -3.74
CA THR A 119 -8.88 -1.10 -3.59
C THR A 119 -9.44 -2.08 -2.56
N LEU A 120 -10.33 -1.62 -1.66
CA LEU A 120 -11.04 -2.48 -0.71
C LEU A 120 -12.48 -2.69 -1.15
N ASP A 121 -12.84 -3.96 -1.38
CA ASP A 121 -14.21 -4.35 -1.72
C ASP A 121 -14.96 -4.78 -0.43
N GLU A 122 -15.19 -3.81 0.43
CA GLU A 122 -15.86 -4.01 1.72
C GLU A 122 -17.11 -3.13 1.81
N ASN A 123 -18.25 -3.70 2.19
CA ASN A 123 -19.49 -2.94 2.37
C ASN A 123 -19.33 -1.76 3.35
N ALA A 124 -18.51 -1.93 4.40
CA ALA A 124 -18.23 -0.88 5.37
C ALA A 124 -17.51 0.32 4.76
N VAL A 125 -16.55 0.09 3.86
CA VAL A 125 -15.82 1.14 3.12
C VAL A 125 -16.78 1.93 2.24
N ARG A 126 -17.63 1.24 1.50
CA ARG A 126 -18.64 1.85 0.63
C ARG A 126 -19.66 2.65 1.45
N ALA A 127 -20.15 2.10 2.56
CA ALA A 127 -21.12 2.78 3.42
C ALA A 127 -20.57 4.10 4.00
N LEU A 128 -19.28 4.16 4.37
CA LEU A 128 -18.65 5.40 4.81
C LEU A 128 -18.59 6.44 3.70
N ALA A 129 -18.22 6.03 2.48
CA ALA A 129 -18.20 6.94 1.33
C ALA A 129 -19.59 7.47 0.98
N GLU A 130 -20.62 6.61 1.01
CA GLU A 130 -22.01 7.00 0.77
C GLU A 130 -22.54 7.96 1.85
N ALA A 131 -22.18 7.74 3.12
CA ALA A 131 -22.52 8.67 4.20
C ALA A 131 -21.86 10.04 4.02
N GLU A 132 -20.58 10.09 3.64
CA GLU A 132 -19.90 11.35 3.31
C GLU A 132 -20.52 12.05 2.10
N LEU A 133 -20.87 11.30 1.06
CA LEU A 133 -21.54 11.83 -0.13
C LEU A 133 -22.91 12.42 0.22
N ALA A 134 -23.66 11.77 1.08
CA ALA A 134 -24.97 12.27 1.54
C ALA A 134 -24.83 13.59 2.31
N ALA A 135 -23.78 13.74 3.12
CA ALA A 135 -23.49 14.95 3.90
C ALA A 135 -22.76 16.05 3.10
N ALA A 136 -22.31 15.75 1.85
CA ALA A 136 -21.52 16.68 1.05
C ALA A 136 -22.30 17.94 0.62
N THR A 137 -21.58 19.07 0.63
CA THR A 137 -22.11 20.34 0.10
C THR A 137 -22.26 20.29 -1.42
N ALA A 138 -23.02 21.24 -1.99
CA ALA A 138 -23.14 21.36 -3.45
C ALA A 138 -21.78 21.59 -4.13
N GLU A 139 -20.90 22.39 -3.51
CA GLU A 139 -19.54 22.64 -3.99
C GLU A 139 -18.70 21.36 -4.01
N GLN A 140 -18.76 20.56 -2.95
CA GLN A 140 -18.07 19.28 -2.89
C GLN A 140 -18.59 18.28 -3.93
N ARG A 141 -19.93 18.20 -4.08
CA ARG A 141 -20.53 17.31 -5.10
C ARG A 141 -20.14 17.69 -6.52
N ALA A 142 -19.97 18.97 -6.80
CA ALA A 142 -19.52 19.45 -8.11
C ALA A 142 -18.08 19.01 -8.49
N LEU A 143 -17.28 18.58 -7.52
CA LEU A 143 -15.94 18.00 -7.76
C LEU A 143 -15.98 16.54 -8.21
N LEU A 144 -17.12 15.87 -8.10
CA LEU A 144 -17.30 14.47 -8.43
C LEU A 144 -18.09 14.30 -9.74
N HIS A 145 -18.03 13.12 -10.32
CA HIS A 145 -18.85 12.79 -11.49
C HIS A 145 -20.34 12.81 -11.13
N ALA A 146 -21.15 13.48 -11.93
CA ALA A 146 -22.55 13.76 -11.60
C ALA A 146 -23.40 12.50 -11.42
N ASP A 147 -23.29 11.52 -12.34
CA ASP A 147 -24.15 10.35 -12.37
C ASP A 147 -23.58 9.17 -11.56
N ASP A 148 -22.26 9.10 -11.40
CA ASP A 148 -21.59 7.98 -10.72
C ASP A 148 -20.38 8.49 -9.94
N PRO A 149 -20.59 9.24 -8.84
CA PRO A 149 -19.52 9.89 -8.10
C PRO A 149 -18.51 8.91 -7.49
N ILE A 150 -18.97 7.81 -6.92
CA ILE A 150 -18.11 6.81 -6.26
C ILE A 150 -17.44 5.91 -7.30
N GLY A 151 -18.20 5.35 -8.24
CA GLY A 151 -17.65 4.42 -9.22
C GLY A 151 -16.68 5.08 -10.20
N ALA A 152 -16.94 6.32 -10.61
CA ALA A 152 -16.00 7.06 -11.46
C ALA A 152 -14.66 7.32 -10.74
N LEU A 153 -14.71 7.65 -9.46
CA LEU A 153 -13.53 7.84 -8.63
C LEU A 153 -12.75 6.53 -8.46
N GLN A 154 -13.43 5.42 -8.15
CA GLN A 154 -12.80 4.09 -8.05
C GLN A 154 -12.08 3.71 -9.35
N ARG A 155 -12.75 3.84 -10.51
CA ARG A 155 -12.14 3.54 -11.81
C ARG A 155 -10.93 4.42 -12.11
N SER A 156 -11.00 5.71 -11.78
CA SER A 156 -9.87 6.65 -11.98
C SER A 156 -8.64 6.22 -11.16
N VAL A 157 -8.84 5.89 -9.89
CA VAL A 157 -7.75 5.44 -9.00
C VAL A 157 -7.18 4.09 -9.44
N GLN A 158 -8.05 3.14 -9.82
CA GLN A 158 -7.61 1.83 -10.33
C GLN A 158 -6.79 1.95 -11.61
N ALA A 159 -7.20 2.79 -12.53
CA ALA A 159 -6.47 3.03 -13.78
C ALA A 159 -5.10 3.72 -13.55
N ALA A 160 -5.03 4.67 -12.61
CA ALA A 160 -3.80 5.40 -12.29
C ALA A 160 -2.87 4.65 -11.32
N GLY A 161 -3.38 3.68 -10.55
CA GLY A 161 -2.66 3.02 -9.45
C GLY A 161 -2.33 3.94 -8.27
N CYS A 162 -2.92 5.13 -8.21
CA CYS A 162 -2.77 6.12 -7.16
C CYS A 162 -3.94 7.09 -7.16
N ALA A 163 -4.11 7.83 -6.07
CA ALA A 163 -5.08 8.92 -5.99
C ALA A 163 -4.38 10.26 -5.79
N VAL A 164 -4.89 11.29 -6.45
CA VAL A 164 -4.39 12.66 -6.37
C VAL A 164 -5.52 13.58 -5.97
N VAL A 165 -5.28 14.42 -4.97
CA VAL A 165 -6.24 15.47 -4.56
C VAL A 165 -5.56 16.83 -4.50
N ARG A 166 -6.33 17.87 -4.86
CA ARG A 166 -5.92 19.27 -4.78
C ARG A 166 -7.04 20.04 -4.09
N ASP A 167 -6.75 20.62 -2.93
CA ASP A 167 -7.68 21.49 -2.17
C ASP A 167 -9.04 20.87 -1.79
N THR A 168 -9.19 19.55 -1.87
CA THR A 168 -10.48 18.87 -1.66
C THR A 168 -10.78 18.55 -0.20
N ASN A 169 -9.81 18.04 0.54
CA ASN A 169 -9.95 17.68 1.96
C ASN A 169 -9.64 18.88 2.87
N LEU A 170 -8.54 19.57 2.56
CA LEU A 170 -8.08 20.77 3.26
C LEU A 170 -7.68 21.81 2.22
N ARG A 171 -8.23 23.02 2.34
CA ARG A 171 -7.87 24.13 1.43
C ARG A 171 -6.39 24.45 1.57
N GLY A 172 -5.72 24.68 0.45
CA GLY A 172 -4.28 24.95 0.38
C GLY A 172 -3.40 23.71 0.50
N ILE A 173 -3.98 22.50 0.55
CA ILE A 173 -3.24 21.24 0.67
C ILE A 173 -3.55 20.34 -0.51
N SER A 174 -2.50 19.83 -1.12
CA SER A 174 -2.53 18.79 -2.13
C SER A 174 -1.88 17.52 -1.62
N ALA A 175 -2.33 16.37 -2.10
CA ALA A 175 -1.79 15.08 -1.69
C ALA A 175 -1.81 14.07 -2.82
N ILE A 176 -0.89 13.11 -2.74
CA ILE A 176 -0.89 11.88 -3.54
C ILE A 176 -0.75 10.67 -2.64
N SER A 177 -1.49 9.62 -2.96
CA SER A 177 -1.51 8.37 -2.21
C SER A 177 -1.37 7.17 -3.12
N ALA A 178 -0.64 6.15 -2.69
CA ALA A 178 -0.50 4.87 -3.37
C ALA A 178 -0.77 3.70 -2.42
N PRO A 179 -1.39 2.61 -2.90
CA PRO A 179 -1.69 1.44 -2.10
C PRO A 179 -0.42 0.65 -1.77
N ILE A 180 -0.41 0.04 -0.59
CA ILE A 180 0.56 -0.96 -0.16
C ILE A 180 -0.18 -2.30 -0.11
N TYR A 181 0.29 -3.25 -0.91
CA TYR A 181 -0.30 -4.58 -1.02
C TYR A 181 0.41 -5.60 -0.14
N ASN A 182 -0.32 -6.58 0.33
CA ASN A 182 0.25 -7.75 1.01
C ASN A 182 0.43 -8.93 0.04
N TYR A 183 0.98 -10.05 0.53
CA TYR A 183 1.20 -11.29 -0.20
C TYR A 183 -0.05 -11.86 -0.92
N ALA A 184 -1.24 -11.44 -0.55
CA ALA A 184 -2.50 -11.86 -1.18
C ALA A 184 -3.00 -10.84 -2.23
N GLY A 185 -2.18 -9.84 -2.61
CA GLY A 185 -2.56 -8.77 -3.52
C GLY A 185 -3.64 -7.84 -2.96
N ARG A 186 -3.88 -7.85 -1.63
CA ARG A 186 -4.88 -6.98 -0.98
C ARG A 186 -4.21 -5.78 -0.34
N THR A 187 -4.82 -4.61 -0.51
CA THR A 187 -4.36 -3.38 0.15
C THR A 187 -4.43 -3.53 1.66
N CYS A 188 -3.29 -3.42 2.34
CA CYS A 188 -3.19 -3.48 3.78
C CYS A 188 -2.86 -2.12 4.43
N ALA A 189 -2.32 -1.20 3.65
CA ALA A 189 -2.03 0.17 4.07
C ALA A 189 -1.98 1.10 2.85
N VAL A 190 -1.88 2.39 3.08
CA VAL A 190 -1.73 3.42 2.04
C VAL A 190 -0.60 4.36 2.42
N LEU A 191 0.33 4.58 1.50
CA LEU A 191 1.40 5.57 1.62
C LEU A 191 0.94 6.88 0.99
N THR A 192 1.07 7.97 1.72
CA THR A 192 0.63 9.30 1.29
C THR A 192 1.75 10.32 1.47
N ALA A 193 1.92 11.19 0.49
CA ALA A 193 2.67 12.44 0.61
C ALA A 193 1.74 13.63 0.40
N LEU A 194 1.96 14.70 1.15
CA LEU A 194 1.19 15.92 1.05
C LEU A 194 2.04 17.18 1.27
N GLY A 195 1.54 18.30 0.80
CA GLY A 195 2.18 19.60 0.94
C GLY A 195 1.25 20.75 0.55
N ALA A 196 1.73 21.98 0.72
CA ALA A 196 1.00 23.17 0.34
C ALA A 196 0.82 23.24 -1.19
N THR A 197 -0.39 23.46 -1.67
CA THR A 197 -0.77 23.43 -3.09
C THR A 197 0.11 24.31 -3.99
N GLY A 198 0.63 25.43 -3.50
CA GLY A 198 1.50 26.34 -4.26
C GLY A 198 2.95 25.85 -4.44
N GLY A 199 3.40 24.88 -3.63
CA GLY A 199 4.79 24.37 -3.63
C GLY A 199 4.90 22.86 -3.79
N PHE A 200 3.78 22.16 -3.88
CA PHE A 200 3.70 20.71 -3.95
C PHE A 200 2.95 20.28 -5.22
N ASP A 201 3.64 19.56 -6.12
CA ASP A 201 3.01 18.93 -7.29
C ASP A 201 2.60 17.49 -6.97
N PRO A 202 1.30 17.20 -6.79
CA PRO A 202 0.81 15.85 -6.51
C PRO A 202 0.61 15.00 -7.76
N SER A 203 0.95 15.48 -8.96
CA SER A 203 0.71 14.72 -10.19
C SER A 203 1.35 13.33 -10.12
N ALA A 204 0.63 12.32 -10.66
CA ALA A 204 1.09 10.93 -10.61
C ALA A 204 2.44 10.71 -11.30
N ASP A 205 2.71 11.47 -12.37
CA ASP A 205 3.94 11.41 -13.15
C ASP A 205 5.01 12.42 -12.69
N GLY A 206 4.65 13.30 -11.74
CA GLY A 206 5.58 14.23 -11.11
C GLY A 206 6.58 13.53 -10.19
N ARG A 207 7.63 14.26 -9.79
CA ARG A 207 8.71 13.74 -8.93
C ARG A 207 8.18 13.11 -7.65
N VAL A 208 7.24 13.76 -6.98
CA VAL A 208 6.65 13.26 -5.73
C VAL A 208 5.79 12.03 -5.99
N GLY A 209 4.95 12.08 -7.03
CA GLY A 209 4.06 10.98 -7.39
C GLY A 209 4.79 9.69 -7.74
N GLN A 210 5.84 9.80 -8.55
CA GLN A 210 6.70 8.67 -8.88
C GLN A 210 7.38 8.10 -7.64
N ALA A 211 7.94 8.94 -6.77
CA ALA A 211 8.62 8.49 -5.56
C ALA A 211 7.66 7.77 -4.59
N VAL A 212 6.45 8.30 -4.36
CA VAL A 212 5.42 7.67 -3.52
C VAL A 212 5.03 6.29 -4.06
N ARG A 213 4.82 6.17 -5.38
CA ARG A 213 4.47 4.89 -6.02
C ARG A 213 5.61 3.88 -5.92
N VAL A 214 6.86 4.30 -6.16
CA VAL A 214 8.04 3.44 -6.05
C VAL A 214 8.23 2.92 -4.63
N GLU A 215 8.11 3.79 -3.63
CA GLU A 215 8.24 3.39 -2.22
C GLU A 215 7.07 2.50 -1.77
N ALA A 216 5.84 2.78 -2.17
CA ALA A 216 4.69 1.93 -1.87
C ALA A 216 4.87 0.51 -2.47
N GLN A 217 5.37 0.42 -3.70
CA GLN A 217 5.68 -0.85 -4.34
C GLN A 217 6.85 -1.57 -3.65
N ALA A 218 7.88 -0.84 -3.20
CA ALA A 218 8.99 -1.43 -2.46
C ALA A 218 8.52 -2.05 -1.14
N ILE A 219 7.63 -1.38 -0.41
CA ILE A 219 7.01 -1.91 0.82
C ILE A 219 6.17 -3.15 0.49
N SER A 220 5.36 -3.11 -0.58
CA SER A 220 4.53 -4.24 -1.01
C SER A 220 5.37 -5.49 -1.30
N ARG A 221 6.51 -5.35 -2.00
CA ARG A 221 7.45 -6.45 -2.24
C ARG A 221 8.00 -7.05 -0.94
N LEU A 222 8.30 -6.22 0.06
CA LEU A 222 8.74 -6.69 1.38
C LEU A 222 7.63 -7.45 2.13
N LEU A 223 6.37 -7.19 1.78
CA LEU A 223 5.18 -7.89 2.30
C LEU A 223 4.79 -9.12 1.47
N GLY A 224 5.59 -9.47 0.45
CA GLY A 224 5.41 -10.65 -0.38
C GLY A 224 4.49 -10.47 -1.57
N ASP A 225 4.16 -9.23 -1.93
CA ASP A 225 3.49 -8.92 -3.21
C ASP A 225 4.46 -9.15 -4.38
N THR A 226 4.02 -9.82 -5.47
CA THR A 226 4.88 -10.29 -6.59
C THR A 226 4.46 -9.69 -7.93
#